data_04ae22b0ed3e569811e2ad1de170310b
#
_entry.id   04ae22b0ed3e569811e2ad1de170310b
#
_cell.length_a   1.000
_cell.length_b   1.000
_cell.length_c   1.000
_cell.angle_alpha   90.00
_cell.angle_beta   90.00
_cell.angle_gamma   90.00
#
_symmetry.space_group_name_H-M   'P 1'
#
loop_
_entity.id
_entity.type
_entity.pdbx_description
1 polymer ?
#
loop_
_entity_poly.entity_id
_entity_poly.type
_entity_poly.pdbx_seq_one_letter_code
_entity_poly.pdbx_strand_id
1 'polypeptide(L)'
;MTKFSANLGFLWTELLLPDAVRAAHKAGFHAVECHWPYATSVNDLNAAIAETGLEMLGLNTSRGNTEAGENGLSALPNRQLDARVAIDEAIAYATATNIANIHVMAGFAS
;
A
#
# COMPACT_ATOMS: atom_id res chain seq x y z
N MET A 1 -5.68 -25.21 7.74
CA MET A 1 -6.80 -24.30 7.45
C MET A 1 -6.33 -23.20 6.51
N THR A 2 -7.12 -22.90 5.49
CA THR A 2 -6.81 -21.82 4.54
C THR A 2 -6.93 -20.46 5.21
N LYS A 3 -5.96 -19.59 4.99
CA LYS A 3 -5.98 -18.23 5.47
C LYS A 3 -6.23 -17.27 4.30
N PHE A 4 -6.93 -16.18 4.56
CA PHE A 4 -7.30 -15.20 3.54
C PHE A 4 -6.75 -13.83 3.89
N SER A 5 -6.31 -13.12 2.86
CA SER A 5 -5.90 -11.72 2.94
C SER A 5 -6.97 -10.84 2.31
N ALA A 6 -7.22 -9.69 2.91
CA ALA A 6 -8.11 -8.67 2.34
C ALA A 6 -7.28 -7.59 1.66
N ASN A 7 -7.63 -7.27 0.41
CA ASN A 7 -7.01 -6.15 -0.30
C ASN A 7 -7.80 -4.87 0.00
N LEU A 8 -7.24 -4.01 0.81
CA LEU A 8 -7.87 -2.77 1.26
C LEU A 8 -7.90 -1.68 0.18
N GLY A 9 -7.27 -1.93 -0.97
CA GLY A 9 -7.45 -1.10 -2.14
C GLY A 9 -8.80 -1.30 -2.81
N PHE A 10 -9.50 -2.40 -2.50
CA PHE A 10 -10.80 -2.74 -3.06
C PHE A 10 -11.91 -2.87 -2.02
N LEU A 11 -11.57 -3.21 -0.78
CA LEU A 11 -12.53 -3.42 0.31
C LEU A 11 -12.43 -2.28 1.33
N TRP A 12 -13.57 -1.86 1.85
CA TRP A 12 -13.68 -0.80 2.85
C TRP A 12 -13.00 0.51 2.41
N THR A 13 -13.09 0.82 1.11
CA THR A 13 -12.44 2.00 0.54
C THR A 13 -12.99 3.32 1.05
N GLU A 14 -14.17 3.31 1.66
CA GLU A 14 -14.80 4.46 2.31
C GLU A 14 -14.20 4.78 3.68
N LEU A 15 -13.40 3.86 4.24
CA LEU A 15 -12.77 4.04 5.55
C LEU A 15 -11.34 4.54 5.39
N LEU A 16 -10.82 5.21 6.43
CA LEU A 16 -9.39 5.44 6.55
C LEU A 16 -8.66 4.10 6.70
N LEU A 17 -7.44 4.02 6.22
CA LEU A 17 -6.69 2.76 6.18
C LEU A 17 -6.61 2.05 7.55
N PRO A 18 -6.31 2.72 8.67
CA PRO A 18 -6.29 2.02 9.97
C PRO A 18 -7.64 1.41 10.33
N ASP A 19 -8.74 2.10 10.00
CA ASP A 19 -10.09 1.58 10.26
C ASP A 19 -10.44 0.43 9.32
N ALA A 20 -9.95 0.46 8.10
CA ALA A 20 -10.11 -0.66 7.16
C ALA A 20 -9.36 -1.90 7.66
N VAL A 21 -8.19 -1.74 8.26
CA VAL A 21 -7.47 -2.85 8.91
C VAL A 21 -8.32 -3.47 10.03
N ARG A 22 -8.91 -2.63 10.87
CA ARG A 22 -9.78 -3.10 11.95
C ARG A 22 -11.03 -3.81 11.43
N ALA A 23 -11.62 -3.29 10.36
CA ALA A 23 -12.78 -3.91 9.71
C ALA A 23 -12.44 -5.30 9.15
N ALA A 24 -11.28 -5.44 8.52
CA ALA A 24 -10.82 -6.72 8.00
C ALA A 24 -10.60 -7.74 9.13
N HIS A 25 -10.04 -7.31 10.24
CA HIS A 25 -9.88 -8.16 11.41
C HIS A 25 -11.24 -8.64 11.94
N LYS A 26 -12.19 -7.73 12.08
CA LYS A 26 -13.53 -8.05 12.55
C LYS A 26 -14.25 -9.02 11.60
N ALA A 27 -13.99 -8.93 10.30
CA ALA A 27 -14.56 -9.82 9.30
C ALA A 27 -13.90 -11.22 9.27
N GLY A 28 -12.80 -11.41 9.99
CA GLY A 28 -12.13 -12.71 10.11
C GLY A 28 -10.96 -12.94 9.16
N PHE A 29 -10.47 -11.91 8.49
CA PHE A 29 -9.27 -12.04 7.67
C PHE A 29 -8.03 -12.22 8.53
N HIS A 30 -7.02 -12.89 7.99
CA HIS A 30 -5.76 -13.20 8.71
C HIS A 30 -4.64 -12.25 8.35
N ALA A 31 -4.75 -11.58 7.20
CA ALA A 31 -3.79 -10.61 6.72
C ALA A 31 -4.50 -9.57 5.87
N VAL A 32 -3.80 -8.50 5.57
CA VAL A 32 -4.29 -7.42 4.70
C VAL A 32 -3.19 -6.99 3.74
N GLU A 33 -3.57 -6.34 2.67
CA GLU A 33 -2.65 -5.63 1.78
C GLU A 33 -3.29 -4.31 1.39
N CYS A 34 -2.48 -3.32 1.06
CA CYS A 34 -2.96 -2.00 0.68
C CYS A 34 -2.30 -1.52 -0.60
N HIS A 35 -2.86 -0.48 -1.20
CA HIS A 35 -2.29 0.11 -2.41
C HIS A 35 -1.34 1.26 -2.07
N TRP A 36 -1.86 2.38 -1.60
CA TRP A 36 -1.07 3.60 -1.41
C TRP A 36 -1.30 4.17 -0.01
N PRO A 37 -0.50 3.75 0.99
CA PRO A 37 -0.75 4.12 2.38
C PRO A 37 -0.19 5.50 2.79
N TYR A 38 0.39 6.24 1.86
CA TYR A 38 1.25 7.39 2.16
C TYR A 38 0.53 8.57 2.81
N ALA A 39 -0.79 8.66 2.70
CA ALA A 39 -1.58 9.66 3.41
C ALA A 39 -1.86 9.28 4.87
N THR A 40 -1.58 8.04 5.26
CA THR A 40 -1.75 7.54 6.62
C THR A 40 -0.41 7.60 7.34
N SER A 41 -0.36 8.13 8.55
CA SER A 41 0.89 8.16 9.31
C SER A 41 1.35 6.73 9.64
N VAL A 42 2.66 6.55 9.70
CA VAL A 42 3.27 5.27 10.10
C VAL A 42 2.75 4.85 11.48
N ASN A 43 2.65 5.80 12.42
CA ASN A 43 2.20 5.49 13.77
C ASN A 43 0.75 4.98 13.80
N ASP A 44 -0.14 5.58 13.03
CA ASP A 44 -1.55 5.17 12.98
C ASP A 44 -1.71 3.78 12.36
N LEU A 45 -0.96 3.50 11.28
CA LEU A 45 -1.01 2.18 10.66
C LEU A 45 -0.42 1.12 11.60
N ASN A 46 0.72 1.40 12.20
CA ASN A 46 1.34 0.47 13.15
C ASN A 46 0.44 0.19 14.35
N ALA A 47 -0.28 1.20 14.85
CA ALA A 47 -1.23 1.00 15.94
C ALA A 47 -2.35 0.03 15.55
N ALA A 48 -2.91 0.18 14.36
CA ALA A 48 -3.98 -0.71 13.89
C ALA A 48 -3.47 -2.15 13.67
N ILE A 49 -2.26 -2.30 13.12
CA ILE A 49 -1.64 -3.60 12.91
C ILE A 49 -1.37 -4.28 14.27
N ALA A 50 -0.81 -3.54 15.23
CA ALA A 50 -0.53 -4.08 16.56
C ALA A 50 -1.82 -4.46 17.30
N GLU A 51 -2.86 -3.63 17.20
CA GLU A 51 -4.15 -3.87 17.84
C GLU A 51 -4.84 -5.12 17.30
N THR A 52 -4.76 -5.35 16.00
CA THR A 52 -5.45 -6.47 15.35
C THR A 52 -4.63 -7.74 15.26
N GLY A 53 -3.31 -7.63 15.30
CA GLY A 53 -2.40 -8.75 15.06
C GLY A 53 -2.36 -9.19 13.59
N LEU A 54 -2.97 -8.45 12.68
CA LEU A 54 -2.91 -8.77 11.25
C LEU A 54 -1.55 -8.42 10.67
N GLU A 55 -1.16 -9.17 9.65
CA GLU A 55 0.04 -8.87 8.86
C GLU A 55 -0.35 -8.05 7.64
N MET A 56 0.34 -6.92 7.40
CA MET A 56 0.21 -6.17 6.16
C MET A 56 1.21 -6.76 5.17
N LEU A 57 0.71 -7.42 4.12
CA LEU A 57 1.54 -8.21 3.21
C LEU A 57 2.28 -7.38 2.17
N GLY A 58 1.73 -6.25 1.76
CA GLY A 58 2.35 -5.46 0.71
C GLY A 58 1.70 -4.10 0.51
N LEU A 59 2.43 -3.26 -0.21
CA LEU A 59 1.96 -1.94 -0.66
C LEU A 59 2.49 -1.66 -2.06
N ASN A 60 1.95 -0.62 -2.70
CA ASN A 60 2.35 -0.21 -4.05
C ASN A 60 3.18 1.09 -4.00
N THR A 61 4.06 1.26 -4.99
CA THR A 61 4.69 2.57 -5.23
C THR A 61 3.64 3.57 -5.70
N SER A 62 3.89 4.87 -5.46
CA SER A 62 2.99 5.94 -5.88
C SER A 62 2.76 5.93 -7.39
N ARG A 63 1.55 6.35 -7.79
CA ARG A 63 1.10 6.29 -9.18
C ARG A 63 1.75 7.31 -10.10
N GLY A 64 2.17 8.45 -9.56
CA GLY A 64 2.52 9.62 -10.32
C GLY A 64 1.34 10.58 -10.46
N ASN A 65 1.25 11.28 -11.57
CA ASN A 65 0.15 12.22 -11.84
C ASN A 65 -1.06 11.49 -12.41
N THR A 66 -1.98 11.08 -11.54
CA THR A 66 -3.16 10.33 -11.95
C THR A 66 -4.13 11.16 -12.80
N GLU A 67 -4.15 12.49 -12.63
CA GLU A 67 -4.97 13.36 -13.45
C GLU A 67 -4.48 13.39 -14.90
N ALA A 68 -3.18 13.19 -15.12
CA ALA A 68 -2.60 13.07 -16.45
C ALA A 68 -2.67 11.62 -17.00
N GLY A 69 -3.31 10.71 -16.29
CA GLY A 69 -3.45 9.32 -16.71
C GLY A 69 -2.31 8.41 -16.29
N GLU A 70 -1.39 8.87 -15.46
CA GLU A 70 -0.29 8.02 -14.97
C GLU A 70 -0.79 7.02 -13.93
N ASN A 71 -0.24 5.82 -13.98
CA ASN A 71 -0.55 4.77 -13.03
C ASN A 71 0.70 3.91 -12.79
N GLY A 72 1.75 4.55 -12.32
CA GLY A 72 3.08 4.00 -12.16
C GLY A 72 4.08 4.71 -13.06
N LEU A 73 5.36 4.65 -12.70
CA LEU A 73 6.39 5.48 -13.32
C LEU A 73 7.58 4.69 -13.86
N SER A 74 7.75 3.43 -13.44
CA SER A 74 8.99 2.69 -13.68
C SER A 74 9.28 2.43 -15.15
N ALA A 75 8.26 2.28 -15.99
CA ALA A 75 8.42 2.02 -17.41
C ALA A 75 8.42 3.29 -18.27
N LEU A 76 8.22 4.48 -17.66
CA LEU A 76 8.09 5.70 -18.42
C LEU A 76 9.46 6.27 -18.81
N PRO A 77 9.69 6.59 -20.10
CA PRO A 77 10.92 7.26 -20.49
C PRO A 77 11.01 8.66 -19.88
N ASN A 78 12.22 9.08 -19.51
CA ASN A 78 12.48 10.38 -18.91
C ASN A 78 11.85 10.63 -17.55
N ARG A 79 11.38 9.57 -16.87
CA ARG A 79 10.78 9.66 -15.54
C ARG A 79 11.55 8.81 -14.51
N GLN A 80 12.81 8.47 -14.80
CA GLN A 80 13.62 7.61 -13.93
C GLN A 80 13.82 8.20 -12.53
N LEU A 81 14.01 9.53 -12.45
CA LEU A 81 14.17 10.18 -11.15
C LEU A 81 12.90 10.11 -10.32
N ASP A 82 11.75 10.37 -10.95
CA ASP A 82 10.46 10.29 -10.28
C ASP A 82 10.15 8.87 -9.83
N ALA A 83 10.47 7.87 -10.65
CA ALA A 83 10.32 6.46 -10.30
C ALA A 83 11.19 6.10 -9.10
N ARG A 84 12.44 6.58 -9.06
CA ARG A 84 13.34 6.36 -7.93
C ARG A 84 12.77 6.98 -6.64
N VAL A 85 12.26 8.20 -6.70
CA VAL A 85 11.65 8.86 -5.55
C VAL A 85 10.46 8.06 -5.03
N ALA A 86 9.59 7.56 -5.93
CA ALA A 86 8.46 6.73 -5.56
C ALA A 86 8.88 5.41 -4.90
N ILE A 87 9.94 4.79 -5.41
CA ILE A 87 10.47 3.54 -4.84
C ILE A 87 11.09 3.82 -3.46
N ASP A 88 11.87 4.89 -3.33
CA ASP A 88 12.47 5.26 -2.04
C ASP A 88 11.41 5.58 -0.98
N GLU A 89 10.33 6.26 -1.37
CA GLU A 89 9.17 6.51 -0.50
C GLU A 89 8.56 5.19 -0.01
N ALA A 90 8.33 4.26 -0.94
CA ALA A 90 7.76 2.96 -0.61
C ALA A 90 8.66 2.16 0.32
N ILE A 91 9.97 2.15 0.08
CA ILE A 91 10.94 1.46 0.93
C ILE A 91 10.94 2.05 2.34
N ALA A 92 10.95 3.38 2.46
CA ALA A 92 10.95 4.04 3.76
C ALA A 92 9.67 3.73 4.55
N TYR A 93 8.52 3.79 3.89
CA TYR A 93 7.24 3.49 4.52
C TYR A 93 7.15 2.01 4.91
N ALA A 94 7.53 1.11 4.02
CA ALA A 94 7.50 -0.33 4.27
C ALA A 94 8.45 -0.72 5.41
N THR A 95 9.64 -0.13 5.46
CA THR A 95 10.61 -0.36 6.53
C THR A 95 10.04 0.08 7.88
N ALA A 96 9.45 1.27 7.94
CA ALA A 96 8.90 1.83 9.18
C ALA A 96 7.66 1.08 9.67
N THR A 97 6.94 0.41 8.77
CA THR A 97 5.73 -0.36 9.11
C THR A 97 5.95 -1.88 9.07
N ASN A 98 7.17 -2.31 8.81
CA ASN A 98 7.54 -3.73 8.75
C ASN A 98 6.75 -4.51 7.68
N ILE A 99 6.51 -3.87 6.53
CA ILE A 99 5.85 -4.49 5.37
C ILE A 99 6.94 -5.09 4.47
N ALA A 100 6.81 -6.38 4.14
CA ALA A 100 7.87 -7.12 3.48
C ALA A 100 7.88 -7.00 1.95
N ASN A 101 6.76 -6.63 1.32
CA ASN A 101 6.62 -6.67 -0.13
C ASN A 101 6.19 -5.32 -0.68
N ILE A 102 6.81 -4.91 -1.78
CA ILE A 102 6.47 -3.69 -2.50
C ILE A 102 6.16 -4.05 -3.94
N HIS A 103 4.98 -3.64 -4.41
CA HIS A 103 4.62 -3.75 -5.81
C HIS A 103 5.07 -2.46 -6.52
N VAL A 104 6.05 -2.58 -7.40
CA VAL A 104 6.54 -1.46 -8.21
C VAL A 104 5.65 -1.31 -9.43
N MET A 105 4.92 -0.20 -9.49
CA MET A 105 3.98 0.05 -10.57
C MET A 105 4.71 0.61 -11.80
N ALA A 106 4.64 -0.12 -12.91
CA ALA A 106 5.37 0.25 -14.12
C ALA A 106 4.76 1.45 -14.86
N GLY A 107 3.45 1.50 -14.93
CA GLY A 107 2.75 2.52 -15.70
C GLY A 107 2.50 2.13 -17.15
N PHE A 108 2.03 3.09 -17.92
CA PHE A 108 1.70 2.90 -19.33
C PHE A 108 2.80 3.48 -20.21
N ALA A 109 3.52 2.64 -20.94
CA ALA A 109 4.53 3.06 -21.89
C ALA A 109 4.10 2.72 -23.31
N SER A 110 4.42 3.60 -24.27
CA SER A 110 4.17 3.35 -25.69
C SER A 110 5.25 2.45 -26.29
#